data_a1d35d94bf5f5fde212d52c255133db2
#
_entry.id   a1d35d94bf5f5fde212d52c255133db2
#
_cell.length_a   1.000
_cell.length_b   1.000
_cell.length_c   1.000
_cell.angle_alpha   90.00
_cell.angle_beta   90.00
_cell.angle_gamma   90.00
#
_symmetry.space_group_name_H-M   'P 1'
#
loop_
_entity.id
_entity.type
_entity.pdbx_description
1 polymer ?
#
loop_
_entity_poly.entity_id
_entity_poly.type
_entity_poly.pdbx_seq_one_letter_code
_entity_poly.pdbx_strand_id
1 'polypeptide(L)'
;QVNADTRDLNGWLSKYYLPEMDSDKDLNDSLDFGLISVLADNRHFDENAIKTSRVIAALSEYGIEPRHLKVMKSGSEREVSLIKQIVSPLARSRRPDASEQAEQMMREIANLTNQLHSILVHSSLDEEII
;
A
#
# COMPACT_ATOMS: atom_id res chain seq x y z
N GLN A 1 6.10 -12.97 9.18
CA GLN A 1 6.39 -13.41 7.82
C GLN A 1 5.64 -14.68 7.48
N VAL A 2 5.11 -14.75 6.29
CA VAL A 2 4.26 -15.84 5.86
C VAL A 2 5.01 -16.77 4.92
N ASN A 3 5.02 -18.02 5.27
CA ASN A 3 5.66 -19.08 4.49
C ASN A 3 4.55 -19.83 3.75
N ALA A 4 4.31 -19.49 2.50
CA ALA A 4 3.26 -20.14 1.73
C ALA A 4 3.71 -20.34 0.28
N ASP A 5 3.33 -21.48 -0.26
CA ASP A 5 3.46 -21.72 -1.70
C ASP A 5 2.52 -20.76 -2.41
N THR A 6 2.98 -20.17 -3.50
CA THR A 6 2.17 -19.22 -4.28
C THR A 6 0.81 -19.80 -4.68
N ARG A 7 0.76 -21.10 -4.95
CA ARG A 7 -0.47 -21.78 -5.32
C ARG A 7 -1.51 -21.80 -4.19
N ASP A 8 -1.04 -21.73 -2.94
CA ASP A 8 -1.89 -21.80 -1.77
C ASP A 8 -2.17 -20.44 -1.12
N LEU A 9 -1.66 -19.34 -1.72
CA LEU A 9 -1.77 -18.01 -1.13
C LEU A 9 -3.23 -17.62 -0.88
N ASN A 10 -4.11 -17.87 -1.84
CA ASN A 10 -5.51 -17.51 -1.69
C ASN A 10 -6.14 -18.19 -0.49
N GLY A 11 -5.96 -19.51 -0.40
CA GLY A 11 -6.50 -20.29 0.71
C GLY A 11 -5.89 -19.89 2.03
N TRP A 12 -4.59 -19.67 2.04
CA TRP A 12 -3.88 -19.32 3.27
C TRP A 12 -4.35 -17.98 3.83
N LEU A 13 -4.38 -16.94 3.01
CA LEU A 13 -4.81 -15.62 3.46
C LEU A 13 -6.27 -15.61 3.88
N SER A 14 -7.15 -16.18 3.05
CA SER A 14 -8.58 -16.20 3.35
C SER A 14 -8.88 -17.01 4.59
N LYS A 15 -8.18 -18.14 4.76
CA LYS A 15 -8.47 -19.05 5.87
C LYS A 15 -7.94 -18.55 7.20
N TYR A 16 -6.76 -17.94 7.23
CA TYR A 16 -6.07 -17.64 8.49
C TYR A 16 -6.06 -16.16 8.85
N TYR A 17 -6.11 -15.26 7.87
CA TYR A 17 -5.97 -13.83 8.12
C TYR A 17 -7.12 -12.98 7.63
N LEU A 18 -7.91 -13.47 6.69
CA LEU A 18 -8.97 -12.71 6.07
C LEU A 18 -10.27 -13.51 6.00
N PRO A 19 -10.82 -13.91 7.16
CA PRO A 19 -12.05 -14.69 7.15
C PRO A 19 -13.24 -13.98 6.52
N GLU A 20 -13.22 -12.64 6.51
CA GLU A 20 -14.27 -11.82 5.91
C GLU A 20 -13.97 -11.45 4.45
N MET A 21 -12.77 -11.68 3.97
CA MET A 21 -12.47 -11.37 2.58
C MET A 21 -13.22 -12.35 1.69
N ASP A 22 -14.13 -11.79 0.91
CA ASP A 22 -14.96 -12.60 0.05
C ASP A 22 -14.13 -13.09 -1.11
N SER A 23 -13.76 -14.36 -0.98
CA SER A 23 -13.30 -15.13 -2.09
C SER A 23 -11.89 -14.86 -2.61
N ASP A 24 -11.44 -15.85 -3.30
CA ASP A 24 -10.22 -15.85 -4.09
C ASP A 24 -10.20 -14.73 -5.13
N LYS A 25 -11.38 -14.28 -5.55
CA LYS A 25 -11.48 -13.20 -6.54
C LYS A 25 -10.86 -11.90 -6.01
N ASP A 26 -11.21 -11.50 -4.79
CA ASP A 26 -10.68 -10.25 -4.22
C ASP A 26 -9.17 -10.33 -4.01
N LEU A 27 -8.66 -11.47 -3.59
CA LEU A 27 -7.22 -11.65 -3.45
C LEU A 27 -6.52 -11.63 -4.80
N ASN A 28 -7.08 -12.33 -5.80
CA ASN A 28 -6.51 -12.34 -7.14
C ASN A 28 -6.52 -10.97 -7.77
N ASP A 29 -7.62 -10.23 -7.64
CA ASP A 29 -7.71 -8.87 -8.15
C ASP A 29 -6.71 -7.94 -7.45
N SER A 30 -6.54 -8.12 -6.15
CA SER A 30 -5.57 -7.32 -5.37
C SER A 30 -4.14 -7.57 -5.85
N LEU A 31 -3.81 -8.81 -6.19
CA LEU A 31 -2.52 -9.15 -6.78
C LEU A 31 -2.38 -8.59 -8.19
N ASP A 32 -3.39 -8.73 -9.02
CA ASP A 32 -3.37 -8.27 -10.40
C ASP A 32 -3.26 -6.75 -10.50
N PHE A 33 -3.91 -6.03 -9.60
CA PHE A 33 -3.87 -4.57 -9.59
C PHE A 33 -2.66 -4.00 -8.84
N GLY A 34 -1.81 -4.87 -8.30
CA GLY A 34 -0.61 -4.44 -7.59
C GLY A 34 -0.86 -3.85 -6.21
N LEU A 35 -2.04 -4.07 -5.64
CA LEU A 35 -2.34 -3.63 -4.28
C LEU A 35 -1.59 -4.46 -3.25
N ILE A 36 -1.42 -5.73 -3.55
CA ILE A 36 -0.67 -6.69 -2.75
C ILE A 36 0.36 -7.34 -3.66
N SER A 37 1.53 -7.62 -3.14
CA SER A 37 2.56 -8.35 -3.88
C SER A 37 3.18 -9.43 -3.01
N VAL A 38 3.68 -10.47 -3.68
CA VAL A 38 4.49 -11.48 -2.99
C VAL A 38 5.95 -11.05 -3.03
N LEU A 39 6.75 -11.61 -2.14
CA LEU A 39 8.18 -11.38 -2.14
C LEU A 39 8.84 -11.98 -3.38
N ALA A 40 10.11 -11.64 -3.60
CA ALA A 40 10.83 -12.01 -4.82
C ALA A 40 10.90 -13.52 -5.06
N ASP A 41 10.79 -14.34 -4.01
CA ASP A 41 10.78 -15.78 -4.15
C ASP A 41 9.43 -16.37 -4.59
N ASN A 42 8.42 -15.52 -4.74
CA ASN A 42 7.04 -15.86 -5.14
C ASN A 42 6.37 -16.87 -4.20
N ARG A 43 6.83 -16.97 -2.96
CA ARG A 43 6.28 -17.93 -1.99
C ARG A 43 5.91 -17.30 -0.65
N HIS A 44 6.29 -16.04 -0.45
CA HIS A 44 6.04 -15.37 0.82
C HIS A 44 5.28 -14.08 0.61
N PHE A 45 4.39 -13.79 1.54
CA PHE A 45 3.85 -12.45 1.73
C PHE A 45 4.65 -11.74 2.80
N ASP A 46 4.87 -10.44 2.64
CA ASP A 46 5.46 -9.65 3.70
C ASP A 46 4.38 -9.13 4.64
N GLU A 47 4.82 -8.47 5.70
CA GLU A 47 3.91 -7.89 6.69
C GLU A 47 2.98 -6.85 6.08
N ASN A 48 3.48 -6.06 5.13
CA ASN A 48 2.67 -5.05 4.47
C ASN A 48 1.55 -5.66 3.64
N ALA A 49 1.80 -6.77 2.98
CA ALA A 49 0.77 -7.48 2.21
C ALA A 49 -0.35 -7.95 3.13
N ILE A 50 0.00 -8.46 4.30
CA ILE A 50 -0.99 -8.92 5.28
C ILE A 50 -1.83 -7.74 5.80
N LYS A 51 -1.19 -6.64 6.15
CA LYS A 51 -1.90 -5.43 6.61
C LYS A 51 -2.84 -4.89 5.53
N THR A 52 -2.34 -4.81 4.31
CA THR A 52 -3.12 -4.33 3.17
C THR A 52 -4.33 -5.21 2.92
N SER A 53 -4.14 -6.52 2.99
CA SER A 53 -5.22 -7.49 2.80
C SER A 53 -6.34 -7.30 3.81
N ARG A 54 -5.99 -7.04 5.06
CA ARG A 54 -6.99 -6.81 6.11
C ARG A 54 -7.80 -5.55 5.84
N VAL A 55 -7.14 -4.49 5.40
CA VAL A 55 -7.83 -3.25 5.07
C VAL A 55 -8.75 -3.44 3.87
N ILE A 56 -8.27 -4.14 2.84
CA ILE A 56 -9.08 -4.43 1.65
C ILE A 56 -10.32 -5.24 2.05
N ALA A 57 -10.15 -6.24 2.90
CA ALA A 57 -11.26 -7.05 3.38
C ALA A 57 -12.29 -6.20 4.13
N ALA A 58 -11.83 -5.29 4.99
CA ALA A 58 -12.71 -4.40 5.72
C ALA A 58 -13.48 -3.47 4.78
N LEU A 59 -12.82 -2.95 3.75
CA LEU A 59 -13.45 -2.09 2.76
C LEU A 59 -14.50 -2.83 1.94
N SER A 60 -14.27 -4.11 1.68
CA SER A 60 -15.21 -4.92 0.89
C SER A 60 -16.56 -5.09 1.60
N GLU A 61 -16.58 -5.02 2.92
CA GLU A 61 -17.83 -5.07 3.67
C GLU A 61 -18.74 -3.86 3.37
N TYR A 62 -18.15 -2.77 2.92
CA TYR A 62 -18.90 -1.57 2.53
C TYR A 62 -19.15 -1.50 1.03
N GLY A 63 -18.84 -2.57 0.31
CA GLY A 63 -19.03 -2.62 -1.14
C GLY A 63 -17.88 -2.03 -1.95
N ILE A 64 -16.76 -1.72 -1.30
CA ILE A 64 -15.57 -1.22 -1.99
C ILE A 64 -14.71 -2.40 -2.38
N GLU A 65 -14.57 -2.63 -3.67
CA GLU A 65 -13.82 -3.75 -4.22
C GLU A 65 -12.42 -3.31 -4.67
N PRO A 66 -11.49 -4.27 -4.86
CA PRO A 66 -10.14 -3.93 -5.30
C PRO A 66 -10.09 -3.05 -6.56
N ARG A 67 -11.00 -3.25 -7.50
CA ARG A 67 -11.04 -2.42 -8.72
C ARG A 67 -11.23 -0.94 -8.43
N HIS A 68 -11.93 -0.60 -7.34
CA HIS A 68 -12.14 0.78 -6.91
C HIS A 68 -10.85 1.40 -6.32
N LEU A 69 -9.94 0.55 -5.84
CA LEU A 69 -8.75 0.99 -5.15
C LEU A 69 -7.56 1.26 -6.08
N LYS A 70 -7.72 1.00 -7.37
CA LYS A 70 -6.67 1.29 -8.37
C LYS A 70 -6.27 2.75 -8.37
N VAL A 71 -7.23 3.62 -8.17
CA VAL A 71 -6.99 5.07 -8.16
C VAL A 71 -6.09 5.48 -7.00
N MET A 72 -6.26 4.81 -5.86
CA MET A 72 -5.40 5.04 -4.70
C MET A 72 -3.98 4.54 -4.96
N LYS A 73 -3.85 3.39 -5.59
CA LYS A 73 -2.54 2.84 -5.96
C LYS A 73 -1.81 3.80 -6.92
N SER A 74 -2.49 4.27 -7.95
CA SER A 74 -1.92 5.23 -8.90
C SER A 74 -1.54 6.53 -8.23
N GLY A 75 -2.36 7.02 -7.31
CA GLY A 75 -2.08 8.23 -6.56
C GLY A 75 -0.84 8.10 -5.70
N SER A 76 -0.72 6.98 -4.99
CA SER A 76 0.45 6.75 -4.13
C SER A 76 1.72 6.61 -4.96
N GLU A 77 1.66 5.99 -6.14
CA GLU A 77 2.82 5.89 -7.02
C GLU A 77 3.27 7.27 -7.50
N ARG A 78 2.34 8.16 -7.80
CA ARG A 78 2.67 9.53 -8.19
C ARG A 78 3.29 10.32 -7.04
N GLU A 79 2.78 10.13 -5.83
CA GLU A 79 3.38 10.74 -4.63
C GLU A 79 4.82 10.26 -4.43
N VAL A 80 5.06 8.96 -4.55
CA VAL A 80 6.40 8.39 -4.42
C VAL A 80 7.34 8.97 -5.48
N SER A 81 6.87 9.10 -6.72
CA SER A 81 7.67 9.69 -7.80
C SER A 81 8.06 11.13 -7.49
N LEU A 82 7.13 11.92 -6.97
CA LEU A 82 7.41 13.30 -6.57
C LEU A 82 8.46 13.35 -5.46
N ILE A 83 8.29 12.53 -4.44
CA ILE A 83 9.22 12.48 -3.32
C ILE A 83 10.63 12.11 -3.79
N LYS A 84 10.74 11.10 -4.64
CA LYS A 84 12.02 10.66 -5.21
C LYS A 84 12.67 11.78 -6.01
N GLN A 85 11.90 12.52 -6.76
CA GLN A 85 12.37 13.64 -7.56
C GLN A 85 13.00 14.74 -6.67
N ILE A 86 12.35 15.04 -5.55
CA ILE A 86 12.82 16.06 -4.62
C ILE A 86 14.08 15.61 -3.88
N VAL A 87 14.15 14.34 -3.50
CA VAL A 87 15.24 13.79 -2.70
C VAL A 87 16.46 13.42 -3.55
N SER A 88 16.25 13.15 -4.83
CA SER A 88 17.29 12.64 -5.72
C SER A 88 18.59 13.45 -5.72
N PRO A 89 18.57 14.79 -5.75
CA PRO A 89 19.83 15.55 -5.69
C PRO A 89 20.64 15.30 -4.43
N LEU A 90 19.97 15.14 -3.30
CA LEU A 90 20.65 14.83 -2.05
C LEU A 90 21.24 13.43 -2.07
N ALA A 91 20.47 12.46 -2.57
CA ALA A 91 20.92 11.07 -2.65
C ALA A 91 22.16 10.91 -3.54
N ARG A 92 22.28 11.75 -4.58
CA ARG A 92 23.43 11.73 -5.51
C ARG A 92 24.61 12.57 -5.06
N SER A 93 24.47 13.26 -3.95
CA SER A 93 25.55 14.09 -3.43
C SER A 93 26.74 13.22 -2.99
N ARG A 94 27.94 13.81 -3.00
CA ARG A 94 29.16 13.11 -2.61
C ARG A 94 29.41 13.13 -1.11
N ARG A 95 28.48 13.64 -0.34
CA ARG A 95 28.61 13.68 1.11
C ARG A 95 28.58 12.27 1.68
N PRO A 96 29.42 11.97 2.68
CA PRO A 96 29.47 10.62 3.24
C PRO A 96 28.13 10.13 3.81
N ASP A 97 27.31 11.05 4.32
CA ASP A 97 26.01 10.72 4.94
C ASP A 97 24.83 10.96 4.00
N ALA A 98 25.08 11.18 2.71
CA ALA A 98 24.01 11.56 1.77
C ALA A 98 22.89 10.53 1.72
N SER A 99 23.23 9.26 1.73
CA SER A 99 22.26 8.17 1.65
C SER A 99 21.32 8.17 2.86
N GLU A 100 21.88 8.34 4.05
CA GLU A 100 21.09 8.38 5.28
C GLU A 100 20.20 9.61 5.34
N GLN A 101 20.74 10.75 4.95
CA GLN A 101 19.97 11.99 4.94
C GLN A 101 18.85 11.95 3.92
N ALA A 102 19.10 11.37 2.76
CA ALA A 102 18.09 11.22 1.73
C ALA A 102 16.94 10.32 2.20
N GLU A 103 17.29 9.21 2.85
CA GLU A 103 16.30 8.29 3.39
C GLU A 103 15.45 8.97 4.47
N GLN A 104 16.08 9.70 5.37
CA GLN A 104 15.37 10.43 6.41
C GLN A 104 14.43 11.48 5.82
N MET A 105 14.90 12.22 4.83
CA MET A 105 14.10 13.22 4.14
C MET A 105 12.87 12.59 3.46
N MET A 106 13.06 11.43 2.82
CA MET A 106 11.95 10.73 2.20
C MET A 106 10.87 10.35 3.22
N ARG A 107 11.28 9.85 4.38
CA ARG A 107 10.36 9.47 5.45
C ARG A 107 9.59 10.65 6.01
N GLU A 108 10.27 11.77 6.19
CA GLU A 108 9.64 12.99 6.69
C GLU A 108 8.62 13.53 5.69
N ILE A 109 8.97 13.57 4.42
CA ILE A 109 8.06 14.02 3.38
C ILE A 109 6.86 13.09 3.29
N ALA A 110 7.10 11.77 3.26
CA ALA A 110 6.01 10.79 3.20
C ALA A 110 5.05 10.93 4.38
N ASN A 111 5.59 11.21 5.57
CA ASN A 111 4.78 11.41 6.76
C ASN A 111 3.89 12.66 6.63
N LEU A 112 4.47 13.74 6.13
CA LEU A 112 3.73 14.99 5.94
C LEU A 112 2.67 14.87 4.85
N THR A 113 2.98 14.21 3.74
CA THR A 113 2.00 13.99 2.67
C THR A 113 0.85 13.12 3.15
N ASN A 114 1.13 12.13 3.99
CA ASN A 114 0.09 11.31 4.57
C ASN A 114 -0.82 12.12 5.50
N GLN A 115 -0.26 13.02 6.30
CA GLN A 115 -1.04 13.91 7.14
C GLN A 115 -1.93 14.83 6.29
N LEU A 116 -1.36 15.41 5.25
CA LEU A 116 -2.11 16.29 4.36
C LEU A 116 -3.25 15.53 3.68
N HIS A 117 -2.97 14.33 3.19
CA HIS A 117 -3.99 13.48 2.56
C HIS A 117 -5.18 13.24 3.50
N SER A 118 -4.88 12.88 4.75
CA SER A 118 -5.92 12.65 5.75
C SER A 118 -6.77 13.91 6.00
N ILE A 119 -6.11 15.06 6.13
CA ILE A 119 -6.81 16.33 6.34
C ILE A 119 -7.73 16.63 5.16
N LEU A 120 -7.22 16.47 3.94
CA LEU A 120 -8.00 16.78 2.72
C LEU A 120 -9.21 15.87 2.58
N VAL A 121 -9.05 14.56 2.88
CA VAL A 121 -10.16 13.61 2.82
C VAL A 121 -11.23 13.98 3.85
N HIS A 122 -10.85 14.23 5.09
CA HIS A 122 -11.80 14.56 6.14
C HIS A 122 -12.49 15.90 5.88
N SER A 123 -11.75 16.90 5.41
CA SER A 123 -12.31 18.20 5.07
C SER A 123 -13.35 18.09 3.96
N SER A 124 -13.04 17.31 2.92
CA SER A 124 -13.98 17.11 1.81
C SER A 124 -15.23 16.35 2.25
N LEU A 125 -15.07 15.37 3.13
CA LEU A 125 -16.20 14.62 3.67
C LEU A 125 -17.11 15.54 4.50
N ASP A 126 -16.53 16.39 5.32
CA ASP A 126 -17.30 17.31 6.15
C ASP A 126 -18.14 18.28 5.31
N GLU A 127 -17.64 18.70 4.16
CA GLU A 127 -18.38 19.55 3.24
C GLU A 127 -19.55 18.82 2.58
N GLU A 128 -19.42 17.51 2.35
CA GLU A 128 -20.44 16.72 1.67
C GLU A 128 -21.50 16.15 2.61
N ILE A 129 -21.17 16.00 3.89
CA ILE A 129 -22.12 15.51 4.87
C ILE A 129 -23.06 16.63 5.28
N ILE A 130 -24.31 16.38 5.11
CA ILE A 130 -25.36 17.37 5.38
C ILE A 130 -26.11 16.97 6.64
#